data_e560664b9e8a5379222af44382633f9c
#
_entry.id   e560664b9e8a5379222af44382633f9c
#
_cell.length_a   1.000
_cell.length_b   1.000
_cell.length_c   1.000
_cell.angle_alpha   90.00
_cell.angle_beta   90.00
_cell.angle_gamma   90.00
#
_symmetry.space_group_name_H-M   'P 1'
#
loop_
_entity.id
_entity.type
_entity.pdbx_description
1 polymer ?
#
loop_
_entity_poly.entity_id
_entity_poly.type
_entity_poly.pdbx_seq_one_letter_code
_entity_poly.pdbx_strand_id
1 'polypeptide(L)'
;MKVKNDFLRMGKFMVGDGSQTRFWVDAWLETTPFKIQYPDLYNIVRKKSATVSTVLRSNPLNVAFRRSLVGNNLQAWLHLVAKVVNVQLTDQKDTFLWTLKQNSQFTVRSMYRALVAPLAVPYNNIIWKLKLPLKIKVFMWYL
;
A
#
# COMPACT_ATOMS: atom_id res chain seq x y z
N MET A 1 6.11 -11.38 -7.42
CA MET A 1 5.44 -10.71 -6.28
C MET A 1 6.08 -9.39 -5.82
N LYS A 2 7.27 -9.07 -6.24
CA LYS A 2 7.95 -7.79 -5.95
C LYS A 2 7.19 -6.59 -6.55
N VAL A 3 6.73 -6.70 -7.78
CA VAL A 3 5.99 -5.66 -8.52
C VAL A 3 4.70 -5.20 -7.82
N LYS A 4 3.95 -6.11 -7.17
CA LYS A 4 2.73 -5.76 -6.43
C LYS A 4 3.02 -4.85 -5.23
N ASN A 5 4.12 -5.10 -4.53
CA ASN A 5 4.50 -4.28 -3.38
C ASN A 5 4.99 -2.90 -3.82
N ASP A 6 5.71 -2.83 -4.93
CA ASP A 6 6.18 -1.57 -5.49
C ASP A 6 5.00 -0.74 -6.02
N PHE A 7 4.02 -1.38 -6.67
CA PHE A 7 2.76 -0.74 -7.07
C PHE A 7 2.01 -0.11 -5.88
N LEU A 8 1.85 -0.85 -4.78
CA LEU A 8 1.14 -0.36 -3.60
C LEU A 8 1.86 0.78 -2.88
N ARG A 9 3.19 0.88 -3.03
CA ARG A 9 3.97 2.01 -2.50
C ARG A 9 3.82 3.30 -3.31
N MET A 10 3.43 3.20 -4.58
CA MET A 10 3.29 4.32 -5.50
C MET A 10 1.89 4.95 -5.50
N GLY A 11 1.02 4.51 -4.60
CA GLY A 11 -0.33 5.03 -4.45
C GLY A 11 -0.85 4.95 -3.02
N LYS A 12 -1.97 5.61 -2.79
CA LYS A 12 -2.66 5.65 -1.51
C LYS A 12 -4.13 5.26 -1.70
N PHE A 13 -4.66 4.48 -0.77
CA PHE A 13 -6.10 4.23 -0.72
C PHE A 13 -6.83 5.40 -0.06
N MET A 14 -7.83 5.92 -0.75
CA MET A 14 -8.81 6.81 -0.16
C MET A 14 -9.98 5.98 0.33
N VAL A 15 -10.12 5.89 1.64
CA VAL A 15 -11.15 5.08 2.27
C VAL A 15 -12.49 5.79 2.17
N GLY A 16 -13.47 5.09 1.62
CA GLY A 16 -14.86 5.47 1.64
C GLY A 16 -15.61 4.61 2.67
N ASP A 17 -16.21 3.50 2.23
CA ASP A 17 -16.88 2.53 3.08
C ASP A 17 -15.93 1.56 3.80
N GLY A 18 -14.67 1.52 3.42
CA GLY A 18 -13.63 0.67 3.99
C GLY A 18 -13.76 -0.82 3.65
N SER A 19 -14.59 -1.18 2.68
CA SER A 19 -14.89 -2.59 2.36
C SER A 19 -13.77 -3.27 1.55
N GLN A 20 -13.04 -2.53 0.75
CA GLN A 20 -11.99 -3.04 -0.13
C GLN A 20 -10.58 -2.79 0.43
N THR A 21 -10.42 -1.84 1.31
CA THR A 21 -9.12 -1.45 1.89
C THR A 21 -8.79 -2.31 3.11
N ARG A 22 -7.60 -2.93 3.11
CA ARG A 22 -7.14 -3.76 4.22
C ARG A 22 -6.49 -2.90 5.29
N PHE A 23 -6.94 -3.05 6.53
CA PHE A 23 -6.53 -2.23 7.67
C PHE A 23 -5.01 -2.23 7.91
N TRP A 24 -4.38 -3.40 7.90
CA TRP A 24 -2.96 -3.55 8.24
C TRP A 24 -2.01 -3.38 7.07
N VAL A 25 -2.43 -3.77 5.88
CA VAL A 25 -1.52 -4.02 4.75
C VAL A 25 -1.49 -2.88 3.75
N ASP A 26 -2.61 -2.18 3.60
CA ASP A 26 -2.73 -1.10 2.64
C ASP A 26 -2.38 0.26 3.29
N ALA A 27 -1.82 1.19 2.50
CA ALA A 27 -1.57 2.56 2.92
C ALA A 27 -2.86 3.38 2.69
N TRP A 28 -3.62 3.64 3.74
CA TRP A 28 -4.91 4.32 3.64
C TRP A 28 -5.03 5.56 4.53
N LEU A 29 -4.48 5.55 5.73
CA LEU A 29 -4.47 6.72 6.61
C LEU A 29 -3.22 7.56 6.38
N GLU A 30 -2.07 6.91 6.34
CA GLU A 30 -0.76 7.51 6.12
C GLU A 30 -0.10 6.89 4.88
N THR A 31 1.07 7.41 4.49
CA THR A 31 1.84 6.89 3.36
C THR A 31 2.42 5.49 3.61
N THR A 32 2.53 5.11 4.89
CA THR A 32 3.11 3.83 5.31
C THR A 32 2.03 2.93 5.91
N PRO A 33 1.89 1.67 5.45
CA PRO A 33 0.95 0.71 6.03
C PRO A 33 1.22 0.42 7.52
N PHE A 34 0.17 0.15 8.30
CA PHE A 34 0.31 -0.15 9.73
C PHE A 34 1.17 -1.37 10.04
N LYS A 35 1.22 -2.37 9.15
CA LYS A 35 2.14 -3.52 9.31
C LYS A 35 3.61 -3.13 9.40
N ILE A 36 3.99 -1.98 8.79
CA ILE A 36 5.36 -1.47 8.80
C ILE A 36 5.58 -0.55 10.01
N GLN A 37 4.56 0.25 10.37
CA GLN A 37 4.63 1.15 11.53
C GLN A 37 4.58 0.38 12.86
N TYR A 38 3.80 -0.72 12.92
CA TYR A 38 3.56 -1.52 14.12
C TYR A 38 3.79 -3.01 13.85
N PRO A 39 5.03 -3.42 13.53
CA PRO A 39 5.34 -4.80 13.14
C PRO A 39 5.02 -5.82 14.23
N ASP A 40 5.23 -5.48 15.49
CA ASP A 40 4.97 -6.35 16.63
C ASP A 40 3.46 -6.62 16.80
N LEU A 41 2.62 -5.60 16.66
CA LEU A 41 1.16 -5.77 16.66
C LEU A 41 0.70 -6.60 15.47
N TYR A 42 1.24 -6.34 14.28
CA TYR A 42 0.91 -7.10 13.08
C TYR A 42 1.27 -8.58 13.19
N ASN A 43 2.36 -8.90 13.89
CA ASN A 43 2.78 -10.29 14.12
C ASN A 43 1.82 -11.06 15.02
N ILE A 44 1.21 -10.40 15.99
CA ILE A 44 0.31 -11.03 16.98
C ILE A 44 -1.18 -10.88 16.64
N VAL A 45 -1.56 -10.09 15.65
CA VAL A 45 -2.96 -9.97 15.24
C VAL A 45 -3.46 -11.28 14.62
N ARG A 46 -4.70 -11.67 14.96
CA ARG A 46 -5.31 -12.91 14.45
C ARG A 46 -5.69 -12.80 12.98
N LYS A 47 -6.34 -11.70 12.58
CA LYS A 47 -6.86 -11.52 11.22
C LYS A 47 -6.09 -10.41 10.49
N LYS A 48 -5.03 -10.79 9.80
CA LYS A 48 -4.14 -9.88 9.04
C LYS A 48 -4.81 -9.25 7.82
N SER A 49 -5.83 -9.90 7.27
CA SER A 49 -6.58 -9.46 6.08
C SER A 49 -7.86 -8.68 6.41
N ALA A 50 -8.08 -8.31 7.68
CA ALA A 50 -9.26 -7.53 8.07
C ALA A 50 -9.33 -6.21 7.27
N THR A 51 -10.54 -5.88 6.79
CA THR A 51 -10.79 -4.61 6.10
C THR A 51 -10.98 -3.47 7.08
N VAL A 52 -10.80 -2.24 6.63
CA VAL A 52 -11.01 -1.04 7.43
C VAL A 52 -12.46 -1.01 7.95
N SER A 53 -13.43 -1.34 7.10
CA SER A 53 -14.83 -1.46 7.48
C SER A 53 -15.06 -2.43 8.64
N THR A 54 -14.48 -3.63 8.56
CA THR A 54 -14.62 -4.67 9.61
C THR A 54 -14.04 -4.20 10.94
N VAL A 55 -12.96 -3.43 10.93
CA VAL A 55 -12.29 -2.96 12.13
C VAL A 55 -13.00 -1.75 12.75
N LEU A 56 -13.38 -0.75 11.94
CA LEU A 56 -13.86 0.55 12.43
C LEU A 56 -15.38 0.59 12.70
N ARG A 57 -16.18 -0.33 12.14
CA ARG A 57 -17.65 -0.34 12.39
C ARG A 57 -18.04 -0.77 13.79
N SER A 58 -17.10 -1.29 14.56
CA SER A 58 -17.35 -1.72 15.95
C SER A 58 -16.67 -0.79 16.94
N ASN A 59 -17.33 -0.52 18.05
CA ASN A 59 -16.75 0.18 19.20
C ASN A 59 -16.87 -0.74 20.43
N PRO A 60 -15.77 -1.21 21.00
CA PRO A 60 -14.37 -0.98 20.61
C PRO A 60 -14.00 -1.60 19.25
N LEU A 61 -12.84 -1.18 18.69
CA LEU A 61 -12.35 -1.66 17.39
C LEU A 61 -12.29 -3.19 17.35
N ASN A 62 -12.79 -3.77 16.27
CA ASN A 62 -12.85 -5.23 16.10
C ASN A 62 -11.49 -5.80 15.68
N VAL A 63 -10.53 -5.79 16.60
CA VAL A 63 -9.20 -6.37 16.41
C VAL A 63 -8.92 -7.37 17.52
N ALA A 64 -8.69 -8.62 17.15
CA ALA A 64 -8.32 -9.69 18.07
C ALA A 64 -6.82 -10.01 17.95
N PHE A 65 -6.16 -10.14 19.08
CA PHE A 65 -4.77 -10.52 19.19
C PHE A 65 -4.62 -11.96 19.70
N ARG A 66 -3.52 -12.62 19.38
CA ARG A 66 -3.20 -13.97 19.85
C ARG A 66 -2.71 -14.00 21.29
N ARG A 67 -2.23 -12.87 21.77
CA ARG A 67 -1.67 -12.67 23.13
C ARG A 67 -2.29 -11.40 23.73
N SER A 68 -2.31 -11.35 25.06
CA SER A 68 -2.67 -10.12 25.77
C SER A 68 -1.69 -9.00 25.45
N LEU A 69 -2.21 -7.80 25.28
CA LEU A 69 -1.40 -6.61 25.05
C LEU A 69 -0.85 -6.10 26.39
N VAL A 70 0.47 -6.11 26.53
CA VAL A 70 1.17 -5.59 27.71
C VAL A 70 2.40 -4.78 27.28
N GLY A 71 2.83 -3.87 28.13
CA GLY A 71 4.03 -3.07 27.90
C GLY A 71 4.00 -2.31 26.59
N ASN A 72 5.06 -2.42 25.79
CA ASN A 72 5.24 -1.71 24.53
C ASN A 72 4.11 -2.00 23.51
N ASN A 73 3.60 -3.23 23.48
CA ASN A 73 2.52 -3.59 22.57
C ASN A 73 1.20 -2.88 22.93
N LEU A 74 0.92 -2.71 24.21
CA LEU A 74 -0.23 -1.94 24.67
C LEU A 74 -0.08 -0.46 24.30
N GLN A 75 1.08 0.12 24.51
CA GLN A 75 1.39 1.50 24.14
C GLN A 75 1.22 1.72 22.61
N ALA A 76 1.79 0.83 21.81
CA ALA A 76 1.66 0.86 20.35
C ALA A 76 0.20 0.76 19.90
N TRP A 77 -0.59 -0.10 20.55
CA TRP A 77 -2.02 -0.24 20.26
C TRP A 77 -2.79 1.04 20.60
N LEU A 78 -2.58 1.62 21.76
CA LEU A 78 -3.22 2.89 22.16
C LEU A 78 -2.86 4.03 21.20
N HIS A 79 -1.60 4.10 20.76
CA HIS A 79 -1.16 5.08 19.77
C HIS A 79 -1.86 4.87 18.42
N LEU A 80 -2.00 3.64 17.96
CA LEU A 80 -2.73 3.30 16.72
C LEU A 80 -4.22 3.66 16.86
N VAL A 81 -4.86 3.29 17.97
CA VAL A 81 -6.26 3.64 18.24
C VAL A 81 -6.49 5.14 18.19
N ALA A 82 -5.61 5.93 18.81
CA ALA A 82 -5.69 7.39 18.77
C ALA A 82 -5.64 7.98 17.34
N LYS A 83 -4.89 7.33 16.44
CA LYS A 83 -4.84 7.74 15.03
C LYS A 83 -6.15 7.44 14.27
N VAL A 84 -6.79 6.31 14.55
CA VAL A 84 -7.94 5.84 13.78
C VAL A 84 -9.30 6.25 14.36
N VAL A 85 -9.35 6.67 15.60
CA VAL A 85 -10.62 7.01 16.29
C VAL A 85 -11.39 8.14 15.62
N ASN A 86 -10.69 9.06 14.96
CA ASN A 86 -11.29 10.20 14.27
C ASN A 86 -11.67 9.89 12.81
N VAL A 87 -11.40 8.69 12.32
CA VAL A 87 -11.73 8.31 10.95
C VAL A 87 -13.21 7.96 10.85
N GLN A 88 -13.93 8.69 10.00
CA GLN A 88 -15.32 8.41 9.68
C GLN A 88 -15.42 7.71 8.34
N LEU A 89 -16.13 6.59 8.29
CA LEU A 89 -16.45 5.90 7.06
C LEU A 89 -17.63 6.57 6.38
N THR A 90 -17.61 6.61 5.05
CA THR A 90 -18.70 7.13 4.21
C THR A 90 -19.39 5.99 3.47
N ASP A 91 -20.46 6.28 2.75
CA ASP A 91 -21.15 5.30 1.90
C ASP A 91 -20.53 5.17 0.50
N GLN A 92 -19.49 5.96 0.22
CA GLN A 92 -18.77 5.89 -1.05
C GLN A 92 -17.79 4.71 -1.06
N LYS A 93 -17.56 4.14 -2.23
CA LYS A 93 -16.57 3.07 -2.38
C LYS A 93 -15.15 3.58 -2.17
N ASP A 94 -14.30 2.71 -1.68
CA ASP A 94 -12.86 2.98 -1.60
C ASP A 94 -12.28 3.23 -2.99
N THR A 95 -11.37 4.21 -3.10
CA THR A 95 -10.67 4.53 -4.34
C THR A 95 -9.16 4.46 -4.14
N PHE A 96 -8.44 4.16 -5.22
CA PHE A 96 -6.98 4.13 -5.20
C PHE A 96 -6.43 5.33 -5.97
N LEU A 97 -5.69 6.20 -5.29
CA LEU A 97 -5.05 7.37 -5.90
C LEU A 97 -3.61 7.05 -6.26
N TRP A 98 -3.28 7.30 -7.52
CA TRP A 98 -1.93 7.16 -8.05
C TRP A 98 -1.12 8.43 -7.80
N THR A 99 -0.02 8.32 -7.03
CA THR A 99 0.74 9.50 -6.59
C THR A 99 1.77 10.02 -7.60
N LEU A 100 2.06 9.23 -8.64
CA LEU A 100 3.09 9.57 -9.64
C LEU A 100 2.63 10.55 -10.73
N LYS A 101 1.34 10.91 -10.77
CA LYS A 101 0.79 11.88 -11.71
C LYS A 101 -0.12 12.88 -11.02
N GLN A 102 -0.10 14.13 -11.51
CA GLN A 102 -0.96 15.22 -11.00
C GLN A 102 -2.45 14.90 -11.13
N ASN A 103 -2.88 14.14 -12.15
CA ASN A 103 -4.28 13.75 -12.33
C ASN A 103 -4.68 12.49 -11.53
N SER A 104 -3.79 11.96 -10.69
CA SER A 104 -4.00 10.77 -9.84
C SER A 104 -4.48 9.51 -10.58
N GLN A 105 -4.41 9.48 -11.92
CA GLN A 105 -4.80 8.34 -12.73
C GLN A 105 -3.62 7.41 -13.00
N PHE A 106 -3.85 6.12 -12.78
CA PHE A 106 -2.88 5.08 -13.12
C PHE A 106 -2.66 4.99 -14.62
N THR A 107 -1.39 4.94 -15.04
CA THR A 107 -1.01 4.52 -16.39
C THR A 107 0.17 3.57 -16.31
N VAL A 108 0.16 2.53 -17.13
CA VAL A 108 1.27 1.56 -17.23
C VAL A 108 2.60 2.26 -17.47
N ARG A 109 2.60 3.32 -18.29
CA ARG A 109 3.78 4.14 -18.59
C ARG A 109 4.35 4.84 -17.34
N SER A 110 3.49 5.38 -16.46
CA SER A 110 3.94 6.04 -15.23
C SER A 110 4.54 5.05 -14.24
N MET A 111 3.94 3.87 -14.12
CA MET A 111 4.47 2.78 -13.29
C MET A 111 5.82 2.28 -13.83
N TYR A 112 5.90 2.04 -15.13
CA TYR A 112 7.14 1.59 -15.75
C TYR A 112 8.29 2.58 -15.54
N ARG A 113 8.05 3.88 -15.77
CA ARG A 113 9.04 4.93 -15.51
C ARG A 113 9.51 4.94 -14.07
N ALA A 114 8.61 4.80 -13.11
CA ALA A 114 8.97 4.80 -11.69
C ALA A 114 9.78 3.56 -11.28
N LEU A 115 9.53 2.41 -11.88
CA LEU A 115 10.28 1.17 -11.63
C LEU A 115 11.67 1.20 -12.26
N VAL A 116 11.84 1.88 -13.39
CA VAL A 116 13.09 1.91 -14.17
C VAL A 116 13.95 3.13 -13.83
N ALA A 117 13.38 4.24 -13.36
CA ALA A 117 14.10 5.45 -13.00
C ALA A 117 15.25 5.25 -11.98
N PRO A 118 15.16 4.35 -10.97
CA PRO A 118 16.28 4.05 -10.08
C PRO A 118 17.43 3.31 -10.76
N LEU A 119 17.17 2.73 -11.94
CA LEU A 119 18.17 2.05 -12.75
C LEU A 119 18.82 3.02 -13.78
N ALA A 120 19.00 4.29 -13.42
CA ALA A 120 19.54 5.35 -14.29
C ALA A 120 20.90 4.94 -14.94
N VAL A 121 20.80 4.01 -15.86
CA VAL A 121 21.87 3.60 -16.77
C VAL A 121 21.52 4.22 -18.11
N PRO A 122 22.47 4.83 -18.85
CA PRO A 122 22.18 5.47 -20.12
C PRO A 122 21.50 4.49 -21.07
N TYR A 123 20.23 4.75 -21.34
CA TYR A 123 19.25 3.88 -21.98
C TYR A 123 19.70 3.25 -23.32
N ASN A 124 20.54 3.95 -24.07
CA ASN A 124 20.80 3.58 -25.47
C ASN A 124 21.76 2.39 -25.66
N ASN A 125 22.62 2.07 -24.70
CA ASN A 125 23.62 1.02 -24.91
C ASN A 125 23.28 -0.34 -24.28
N ILE A 126 22.37 -0.38 -23.30
CA ILE A 126 22.06 -1.61 -22.55
C ILE A 126 20.96 -2.41 -23.21
N ILE A 127 19.92 -1.76 -23.72
CA ILE A 127 18.79 -2.43 -24.39
C ILE A 127 19.30 -3.29 -25.55
N TRP A 128 20.26 -2.76 -26.32
CA TRP A 128 20.80 -3.46 -27.48
C TRP A 128 21.77 -4.60 -27.12
N LYS A 129 22.37 -4.57 -25.94
CA LYS A 129 23.26 -5.64 -25.42
C LYS A 129 22.48 -6.79 -24.75
N LEU A 130 21.21 -6.61 -24.41
CA LEU A 130 20.37 -7.66 -23.83
C LEU A 130 20.04 -8.72 -24.89
N LYS A 131 20.13 -10.00 -24.52
CA LYS A 131 19.67 -11.12 -25.37
C LYS A 131 18.14 -11.22 -25.38
N LEU A 132 17.46 -10.17 -25.84
CA LEU A 132 16.01 -10.11 -25.96
C LEU A 132 15.59 -10.11 -27.43
N PRO A 133 14.40 -10.64 -27.77
CA PRO A 133 13.83 -10.52 -29.10
C PRO A 133 13.75 -9.06 -29.57
N LEU A 134 14.03 -8.84 -30.85
CA LEU A 134 14.07 -7.49 -31.44
C LEU A 134 12.79 -6.69 -31.20
N LYS A 135 11.63 -7.34 -31.25
CA LYS A 135 10.33 -6.71 -30.97
C LYS A 135 10.25 -6.08 -29.58
N ILE A 136 10.82 -6.75 -28.58
CA ILE A 136 10.87 -6.24 -27.20
C ILE A 136 11.85 -5.08 -27.09
N LYS A 137 13.02 -5.15 -27.75
CA LYS A 137 13.99 -4.05 -27.78
C LYS A 137 13.41 -2.80 -28.42
N VAL A 138 12.72 -2.94 -29.55
CA VAL A 138 12.05 -1.84 -30.26
C VAL A 138 10.95 -1.24 -29.38
N PHE A 139 10.12 -2.06 -28.74
CA PHE A 139 9.09 -1.59 -27.81
C PHE A 139 9.68 -0.79 -26.63
N MET A 140 10.80 -1.27 -26.06
CA MET A 140 11.52 -0.57 -24.97
C MET A 140 12.16 0.74 -25.43
N TRP A 141 12.51 0.86 -26.73
CA TRP A 141 13.10 2.06 -27.28
C TRP A 141 12.07 3.17 -27.56
N TYR A 142 10.81 2.79 -27.85
CA TYR A 142 9.71 3.73 -28.06
C TYR A 142 9.05 4.23 -26.75
N LEU A 143 9.42 3.68 -25.59
CA LEU A 143 8.92 4.09 -24.28
C LEU A 143 9.78 5.18 -23.62
#